data_47b580d1f57a72629d7acd9845195d22
#
_entry.id   47b580d1f57a72629d7acd9845195d22
#
_cell.length_a   1.000
_cell.length_b   1.000
_cell.length_c   1.000
_cell.angle_alpha   90.00
_cell.angle_beta   90.00
_cell.angle_gamma   90.00
#
_symmetry.space_group_name_H-M   'P 1'
#
loop_
_entity.id
_entity.type
_entity.pdbx_description
1 polymer ?
#
loop_
_entity_poly.entity_id
_entity_poly.type
_entity_poly.pdbx_seq_one_letter_code
_entity_poly.pdbx_strand_id
1 'polypeptide(L)'
;MKKILLIMIGMLMLACGNSNDTVNGKKDSKDSGNKQVYKIGITQFMEHPSLNLAKEGFKAAFKEAGIKADFDEKNANGEVTNANLIATNYKADKKDLVFGIATPSAQALVNNISDIPVLFSAVTDPASAKLLNPNVTGTS
;
A
#
# COMPACT_ATOMS: atom_id res chain seq x y z
N MET A 1 -41.43 23.48 3.58
CA MET A 1 -42.70 23.12 4.24
C MET A 1 -42.63 21.62 4.51
N LYS A 2 -42.40 21.28 5.79
CA LYS A 2 -43.26 20.40 6.64
C LYS A 2 -43.46 19.00 6.02
N LYS A 3 -43.13 17.89 6.66
CA LYS A 3 -43.42 17.49 8.05
C LYS A 3 -42.52 16.34 8.48
N ILE A 4 -41.98 16.51 9.63
CA ILE A 4 -41.65 15.58 10.72
C ILE A 4 -42.74 14.52 10.86
N LEU A 5 -42.36 13.25 11.04
CA LEU A 5 -43.10 12.37 11.93
C LEU A 5 -42.16 11.39 12.65
N LEU A 6 -41.97 11.68 13.91
CA LEU A 6 -41.51 10.82 14.97
C LEU A 6 -42.51 9.67 15.19
N ILE A 7 -42.03 8.45 15.32
CA ILE A 7 -42.70 7.44 16.13
C ILE A 7 -41.67 6.76 17.01
N MET A 8 -41.69 7.13 18.26
CA MET A 8 -41.20 6.44 19.44
C MET A 8 -42.13 5.26 19.75
N ILE A 9 -41.65 4.38 20.57
CA ILE A 9 -42.26 3.37 21.43
C ILE A 9 -41.66 2.00 21.08
N GLY A 10 -40.75 1.43 21.82
CA GLY A 10 -40.76 1.17 23.26
C GLY A 10 -41.29 -0.23 23.54
N MET A 11 -40.40 -1.16 23.85
CA MET A 11 -40.81 -2.18 24.84
C MET A 11 -39.57 -2.94 25.39
N LEU A 12 -39.39 -2.72 26.63
CA LEU A 12 -38.56 -3.36 27.62
C LEU A 12 -39.04 -4.80 27.86
N MET A 13 -38.14 -5.80 27.80
CA MET A 13 -38.34 -7.05 28.54
C MET A 13 -37.00 -7.51 29.12
N LEU A 14 -36.96 -7.40 30.46
CA LEU A 14 -36.04 -8.11 31.33
C LEU A 14 -36.30 -9.61 31.26
N ALA A 15 -35.26 -10.41 31.17
CA ALA A 15 -35.22 -11.74 31.73
C ALA A 15 -33.79 -12.07 32.16
N CYS A 16 -33.58 -12.10 33.46
CA CYS A 16 -32.43 -12.70 34.12
C CYS A 16 -32.41 -14.20 33.94
N GLY A 17 -31.24 -14.76 33.70
CA GLY A 17 -30.97 -16.21 33.73
C GLY A 17 -29.49 -16.45 33.84
N ASN A 18 -29.05 -16.84 35.01
CA ASN A 18 -27.70 -17.05 35.51
C ASN A 18 -27.11 -18.37 34.96
N SER A 19 -25.80 -18.40 34.76
CA SER A 19 -24.80 -19.42 35.10
C SER A 19 -23.78 -19.71 34.00
N ASN A 20 -22.55 -19.34 34.30
CA ASN A 20 -21.25 -20.01 34.07
C ASN A 20 -21.11 -20.97 32.86
N ASP A 21 -20.19 -20.67 31.96
CA ASP A 21 -18.88 -21.30 31.92
C ASP A 21 -18.05 -20.87 30.67
N THR A 22 -16.82 -20.45 30.96
CA THR A 22 -15.55 -20.75 30.30
C THR A 22 -15.39 -20.45 28.80
N VAL A 23 -14.67 -19.34 28.53
CA VAL A 23 -13.50 -19.19 27.64
C VAL A 23 -13.51 -20.00 26.33
N ASN A 24 -13.79 -19.32 25.25
CA ASN A 24 -12.85 -19.27 24.12
C ASN A 24 -13.27 -18.15 23.15
N GLY A 25 -12.71 -16.99 23.34
CA GLY A 25 -12.96 -15.86 22.49
C GLY A 25 -12.23 -15.99 21.14
N LYS A 26 -12.76 -16.77 20.23
CA LYS A 26 -12.42 -16.66 18.82
C LYS A 26 -13.20 -15.50 18.25
N LYS A 27 -12.55 -14.37 18.18
CA LYS A 27 -13.06 -13.17 17.56
C LYS A 27 -13.09 -13.42 16.05
N ASP A 28 -14.16 -14.03 15.57
CA ASP A 28 -14.49 -14.06 14.16
C ASP A 28 -14.89 -12.65 13.75
N SER A 29 -13.91 -11.86 13.36
CA SER A 29 -14.13 -10.65 12.59
C SER A 29 -14.71 -11.09 11.25
N LYS A 30 -16.03 -11.05 11.13
CA LYS A 30 -16.70 -11.06 9.82
C LYS A 30 -16.22 -9.83 9.08
N ASP A 31 -15.12 -9.99 8.33
CA ASP A 31 -14.74 -9.07 7.27
C ASP A 31 -15.74 -9.25 6.12
N SER A 32 -16.75 -8.40 6.13
CA SER A 32 -17.62 -8.18 4.98
C SER A 32 -16.87 -7.32 3.99
N GLY A 33 -15.79 -7.89 3.40
CA GLY A 33 -14.85 -7.17 2.59
C GLY A 33 -15.32 -7.04 1.15
N ASN A 34 -15.67 -5.86 0.77
CA ASN A 34 -15.33 -5.37 -0.57
C ASN A 34 -13.79 -5.38 -0.64
N LYS A 35 -13.20 -6.46 -1.21
CA LYS A 35 -11.73 -6.62 -1.25
C LYS A 35 -11.16 -5.57 -2.20
N GLN A 36 -10.80 -4.42 -1.64
CA GLN A 36 -10.11 -3.36 -2.35
C GLN A 36 -8.85 -3.93 -3.04
N VAL A 37 -8.70 -3.64 -4.32
CA VAL A 37 -7.50 -3.98 -5.10
C VAL A 37 -6.64 -2.72 -5.14
N TYR A 38 -5.44 -2.79 -4.59
CA TYR A 38 -4.50 -1.67 -4.58
C TYR A 38 -3.75 -1.57 -5.90
N LYS A 39 -3.62 -0.37 -6.43
CA LYS A 39 -2.83 -0.08 -7.64
C LYS A 39 -1.40 0.25 -7.24
N ILE A 40 -0.48 -0.65 -7.51
CA ILE A 40 0.92 -0.54 -7.09
C ILE A 40 1.82 -0.31 -8.30
N GLY A 41 2.57 0.79 -8.29
CA GLY A 41 3.61 1.03 -9.30
C GLY A 41 4.96 0.47 -8.84
N ILE A 42 5.62 -0.32 -9.66
CA ILE A 42 6.98 -0.81 -9.41
C ILE A 42 7.90 -0.33 -10.52
N THR A 43 8.92 0.45 -10.16
CA THR A 43 9.96 0.86 -11.11
C THR A 43 11.31 0.32 -10.73
N GLN A 44 11.93 -0.42 -11.65
CA GLN A 44 13.28 -0.94 -11.53
C GLN A 44 14.21 -0.17 -12.47
N PHE A 45 15.42 0.20 -12.00
CA PHE A 45 16.31 1.02 -12.81
C PHE A 45 16.85 0.27 -14.03
N MET A 46 17.27 -0.98 -13.84
CA MET A 46 17.77 -1.83 -14.92
C MET A 46 17.50 -3.31 -14.62
N GLU A 47 17.62 -4.14 -15.61
CA GLU A 47 17.53 -5.59 -15.44
C GLU A 47 18.78 -6.11 -14.73
N HIS A 48 18.59 -6.73 -13.56
CA HIS A 48 19.68 -7.35 -12.80
C HIS A 48 19.08 -8.40 -11.86
N PRO A 49 19.71 -9.59 -11.71
CA PRO A 49 19.17 -10.68 -10.90
C PRO A 49 18.80 -10.26 -9.45
N SER A 50 19.67 -9.49 -8.78
CA SER A 50 19.41 -9.04 -7.41
C SER A 50 18.22 -8.07 -7.32
N LEU A 51 18.04 -7.20 -8.33
CA LEU A 51 16.92 -6.25 -8.37
C LEU A 51 15.61 -6.99 -8.69
N ASN A 52 15.67 -8.03 -9.53
CA ASN A 52 14.52 -8.89 -9.79
C ASN A 52 14.07 -9.64 -8.51
N LEU A 53 15.01 -10.14 -7.73
CA LEU A 53 14.69 -10.78 -6.44
C LEU A 53 14.00 -9.81 -5.47
N ALA A 54 14.44 -8.56 -5.39
CA ALA A 54 13.79 -7.53 -4.57
C ALA A 54 12.35 -7.28 -5.03
N LYS A 55 12.12 -7.19 -6.33
CA LYS A 55 10.80 -7.04 -6.93
C LYS A 55 9.88 -8.23 -6.60
N GLU A 56 10.34 -9.44 -6.83
CA GLU A 56 9.55 -10.64 -6.57
C GLU A 56 9.28 -10.83 -5.08
N GLY A 57 10.24 -10.54 -4.20
CA GLY A 57 10.04 -10.56 -2.75
C GLY A 57 8.97 -9.57 -2.29
N PHE A 58 8.96 -8.36 -2.85
CA PHE A 58 7.94 -7.37 -2.57
C PHE A 58 6.53 -7.86 -2.99
N LYS A 59 6.40 -8.42 -4.19
CA LYS A 59 5.12 -8.98 -4.67
C LYS A 59 4.66 -10.18 -3.82
N ALA A 60 5.60 -11.03 -3.41
CA ALA A 60 5.31 -12.18 -2.56
C ALA A 60 4.73 -11.76 -1.20
N ALA A 61 5.23 -10.68 -0.60
CA ALA A 61 4.72 -10.15 0.66
C ALA A 61 3.23 -9.77 0.60
N PHE A 62 2.76 -9.17 -0.51
CA PHE A 62 1.34 -8.89 -0.71
C PHE A 62 0.50 -10.17 -0.76
N LYS A 63 1.02 -11.18 -1.45
CA LYS A 63 0.35 -12.49 -1.55
C LYS A 63 0.25 -13.18 -0.19
N GLU A 64 1.34 -13.18 0.57
CA GLU A 64 1.40 -13.77 1.92
C GLU A 64 0.46 -13.04 2.90
N ALA A 65 0.39 -11.72 2.80
CA ALA A 65 -0.52 -10.89 3.59
C ALA A 65 -1.99 -11.00 3.14
N GLY A 66 -2.29 -11.69 2.05
CA GLY A 66 -3.65 -11.79 1.50
C GLY A 66 -4.19 -10.47 0.93
N ILE A 67 -3.30 -9.52 0.63
CA ILE A 67 -3.64 -8.22 0.07
C ILE A 67 -3.72 -8.35 -1.46
N LYS A 68 -4.85 -7.93 -2.03
CA LYS A 68 -5.01 -7.88 -3.48
C LYS A 68 -4.37 -6.62 -4.04
N ALA A 69 -3.47 -6.79 -5.00
CA ALA A 69 -2.79 -5.70 -5.67
C ALA A 69 -2.74 -5.94 -7.18
N ASP A 70 -2.85 -4.84 -7.92
CA ASP A 70 -2.60 -4.75 -9.35
C ASP A 70 -1.24 -4.06 -9.53
N PHE A 71 -0.27 -4.81 -10.04
CA PHE A 71 1.11 -4.37 -10.17
C PHE A 71 1.38 -3.84 -11.58
N ASP A 72 1.71 -2.56 -11.69
CA ASP A 72 2.22 -1.93 -12.90
C ASP A 72 3.76 -1.87 -12.80
N GLU A 73 4.42 -2.79 -13.50
CA GLU A 73 5.87 -2.97 -13.47
C GLU A 73 6.53 -2.28 -14.67
N LYS A 74 7.47 -1.40 -14.40
CA LYS A 74 8.24 -0.67 -15.43
C LYS A 74 9.74 -0.78 -15.19
N ASN A 75 10.51 -0.85 -16.27
CA ASN A 75 11.96 -0.82 -16.25
C ASN A 75 12.45 0.46 -16.92
N ALA A 76 13.35 1.19 -16.24
CA ALA A 76 13.93 2.42 -16.77
C ALA A 76 15.07 2.15 -17.77
N ASN A 77 15.50 0.90 -17.91
CA ASN A 77 16.56 0.46 -18.83
C ASN A 77 17.90 1.22 -18.65
N GLY A 78 18.22 1.57 -17.40
CA GLY A 78 19.42 2.31 -17.04
C GLY A 78 19.36 3.82 -17.30
N GLU A 79 18.21 4.34 -17.72
CA GLU A 79 18.05 5.73 -18.13
C GLU A 79 17.27 6.55 -17.09
N VAL A 80 17.90 7.60 -16.56
CA VAL A 80 17.26 8.49 -15.57
C VAL A 80 16.04 9.20 -16.15
N THR A 81 16.07 9.55 -17.42
CA THR A 81 14.93 10.17 -18.11
C THR A 81 13.71 9.26 -18.10
N ASN A 82 13.91 7.97 -18.40
CA ASN A 82 12.84 6.97 -18.35
C ASN A 82 12.33 6.79 -16.92
N ALA A 83 13.20 6.77 -15.91
CA ALA A 83 12.80 6.67 -14.52
C ALA A 83 11.88 7.85 -14.11
N ASN A 84 12.21 9.08 -14.52
CA ASN A 84 11.38 10.26 -14.25
C ASN A 84 10.03 10.20 -15.00
N LEU A 85 10.03 9.74 -16.25
CA LEU A 85 8.80 9.56 -17.02
C LEU A 85 7.87 8.52 -16.36
N ILE A 86 8.41 7.40 -15.90
CA ILE A 86 7.67 6.38 -15.16
C ILE A 86 7.06 6.96 -13.89
N ALA A 87 7.85 7.71 -13.11
CA ALA A 87 7.37 8.36 -11.88
C ALA A 87 6.21 9.34 -12.15
N THR A 88 6.32 10.15 -13.20
CA THR A 88 5.28 11.08 -13.62
C THR A 88 3.99 10.35 -14.03
N ASN A 89 4.12 9.22 -14.75
CA ASN A 89 2.98 8.40 -15.14
C ASN A 89 2.29 7.78 -13.92
N TYR A 90 3.04 7.24 -12.96
CA TYR A 90 2.47 6.68 -11.73
C TYR A 90 1.69 7.71 -10.92
N LYS A 91 2.19 8.96 -10.86
CA LYS A 91 1.47 10.07 -10.24
C LYS A 91 0.16 10.36 -10.97
N ALA A 92 0.19 10.45 -12.30
CA ALA A 92 -0.99 10.70 -13.13
C ALA A 92 -2.04 9.58 -13.00
N ASP A 93 -1.60 8.33 -12.93
CA ASP A 93 -2.44 7.15 -12.75
C ASP A 93 -3.00 6.99 -11.33
N LYS A 94 -2.60 7.86 -10.40
CA LYS A 94 -3.01 7.82 -9.00
C LYS A 94 -2.81 6.43 -8.37
N LYS A 95 -1.56 5.95 -8.40
CA LYS A 95 -1.20 4.70 -7.71
C LYS A 95 -1.43 4.87 -6.20
N ASP A 96 -1.80 3.80 -5.53
CA ASP A 96 -1.97 3.78 -4.06
C ASP A 96 -0.63 3.71 -3.33
N LEU A 97 0.37 3.12 -3.97
CA LEU A 97 1.74 2.97 -3.48
C LEU A 97 2.68 2.86 -4.68
N VAL A 98 3.90 3.37 -4.55
CA VAL A 98 4.96 3.16 -5.54
C VAL A 98 6.22 2.58 -4.90
N PHE A 99 6.90 1.71 -5.63
CA PHE A 99 8.12 1.03 -5.19
C PHE A 99 9.26 1.25 -6.18
N GLY A 100 10.32 1.88 -5.70
CA GLY A 100 11.53 2.16 -6.47
C GLY A 100 12.67 1.20 -6.12
N ILE A 101 13.19 0.51 -7.11
CA ILE A 101 14.29 -0.44 -6.95
C ILE A 101 15.55 0.14 -7.57
N ALA A 102 16.59 0.30 -6.76
CA ALA A 102 17.83 1.03 -6.97
C ALA A 102 17.70 2.56 -6.83
N THR A 103 18.81 3.20 -6.46
CA THR A 103 18.87 4.63 -6.13
C THR A 103 18.25 5.55 -7.20
N PRO A 104 18.53 5.43 -8.50
CA PRO A 104 17.96 6.35 -9.50
C PRO A 104 16.45 6.23 -9.63
N SER A 105 15.88 5.02 -9.51
CA SER A 105 14.44 4.82 -9.53
C SER A 105 13.76 5.41 -8.29
N ALA A 106 14.34 5.20 -7.11
CA ALA A 106 13.84 5.77 -5.87
C ALA A 106 13.88 7.31 -5.90
N GLN A 107 14.97 7.91 -6.36
CA GLN A 107 15.12 9.35 -6.54
C GLN A 107 14.10 9.92 -7.53
N ALA A 108 13.86 9.25 -8.65
CA ALA A 108 12.87 9.68 -9.63
C ALA A 108 11.46 9.71 -9.02
N LEU A 109 11.09 8.69 -8.23
CA LEU A 109 9.81 8.67 -7.53
C LEU A 109 9.68 9.84 -6.56
N VAL A 110 10.67 10.02 -5.67
CA VAL A 110 10.64 11.05 -4.61
C VAL A 110 10.65 12.47 -5.18
N ASN A 111 11.34 12.69 -6.29
CA ASN A 111 11.39 14.01 -6.95
C ASN A 111 10.07 14.38 -7.64
N ASN A 112 9.27 13.40 -8.04
CA ASN A 112 8.03 13.64 -8.79
C ASN A 112 6.76 13.41 -7.96
N ILE A 113 6.84 12.68 -6.83
CA ILE A 113 5.70 12.22 -6.04
C ILE A 113 5.86 12.65 -4.60
N SER A 114 4.91 13.41 -4.08
CA SER A 114 4.89 13.92 -2.70
C SER A 114 3.70 13.47 -1.87
N ASP A 115 2.66 12.94 -2.52
CA ASP A 115 1.34 12.64 -1.98
C ASP A 115 0.98 11.14 -1.99
N ILE A 116 1.82 10.33 -2.60
CA ILE A 116 1.68 8.86 -2.62
C ILE A 116 2.80 8.25 -1.75
N PRO A 117 2.53 7.21 -0.96
CA PRO A 117 3.58 6.48 -0.27
C PRO A 117 4.63 5.93 -1.24
N VAL A 118 5.89 6.17 -0.94
CA VAL A 118 7.03 5.70 -1.73
C VAL A 118 7.84 4.71 -0.90
N LEU A 119 7.96 3.49 -1.39
CA LEU A 119 8.90 2.50 -0.87
C LEU A 119 10.14 2.43 -1.76
N PHE A 120 11.27 2.09 -1.17
CA PHE A 120 12.49 1.81 -1.93
C PHE A 120 13.23 0.59 -1.41
N SER A 121 14.04 -0.01 -2.27
CA SER A 121 14.99 -1.06 -1.93
C SER A 121 16.24 -0.97 -2.81
N ALA A 122 17.32 -1.61 -2.36
CA ALA A 122 18.61 -1.60 -3.06
C ALA A 122 19.17 -0.17 -3.25
N VAL A 123 19.04 0.67 -2.25
CA VAL A 123 19.59 2.03 -2.21
C VAL A 123 20.77 2.05 -1.26
N THR A 124 21.96 2.44 -1.74
CA THR A 124 23.20 2.37 -0.95
C THR A 124 23.21 3.34 0.23
N ASP A 125 22.73 4.57 0.02
CA ASP A 125 22.68 5.61 1.05
C ASP A 125 21.42 6.47 0.84
N PRO A 126 20.35 6.17 1.58
CA PRO A 126 19.09 6.92 1.47
C PRO A 126 19.22 8.40 1.85
N ALA A 127 20.10 8.74 2.79
CA ALA A 127 20.30 10.14 3.23
C ALA A 127 20.97 10.97 2.12
N SER A 128 22.07 10.48 1.56
CA SER A 128 22.74 11.12 0.42
C SER A 128 21.87 11.15 -0.83
N ALA A 129 21.01 10.16 -1.00
CA ALA A 129 20.03 10.11 -2.09
C ALA A 129 18.81 11.02 -1.87
N LYS A 130 18.71 11.72 -0.72
CA LYS A 130 17.60 12.61 -0.34
C LYS A 130 16.25 11.88 -0.26
N LEU A 131 16.22 10.66 0.26
CA LEU A 131 15.04 9.82 0.40
C LEU A 131 14.43 9.87 1.81
N LEU A 132 14.51 11.01 2.50
CA LEU A 132 14.06 11.17 3.88
C LEU A 132 12.74 11.97 4.00
N ASN A 133 11.91 11.96 2.98
CA ASN A 133 10.61 12.65 3.01
C ASN A 133 9.60 11.87 3.89
N PRO A 134 8.60 12.54 4.49
CA PRO A 134 7.63 11.88 5.39
C PRO A 134 6.84 10.72 4.78
N ASN A 135 6.64 10.74 3.45
CA ASN A 135 5.94 9.70 2.70
C ASN A 135 6.86 8.61 2.13
N VAL A 136 8.13 8.59 2.53
CA VAL A 136 9.17 7.72 1.97
C VAL A 136 9.71 6.78 3.04
N THR A 137 9.83 5.49 2.73
CA THR A 137 10.49 4.49 3.57
C THR A 137 11.10 3.38 2.72
N GLY A 138 12.02 2.63 3.27
CA GLY A 138 12.61 1.52 2.55
C GLY A 138 13.82 0.88 3.24
N THR A 139 14.54 0.08 2.48
CA THR A 139 15.74 -0.64 2.92
C THR A 139 16.91 -0.39 1.97
N SER A 140 18.08 -0.29 2.56
CA SER A 140 19.38 -0.24 1.87
C SER A 140 20.03 -1.63 1.85
#